data_0042e07da92e3a30fd1cf24b2046ade3
#
_entry.id   0042e07da92e3a30fd1cf24b2046ade3
#
_cell.length_a   1.000
_cell.length_b   1.000
_cell.length_c   1.000
_cell.angle_alpha   90.00
_cell.angle_beta   90.00
_cell.angle_gamma   90.00
#
_symmetry.space_group_name_H-M   'P 1'
#
loop_
_entity.id
_entity.type
_entity.pdbx_description
1 polymer ?
#
loop_
_entity_poly.entity_id
_entity_poly.type
_entity_poly.pdbx_seq_one_letter_code
_entity_poly.pdbx_strand_id
1 'polypeptide(L)'
;EKQITTRMEKELKVLKNLEFMSSESSVGTSNITLSFKLDTNIEIALNDVRSKISDLNHIFPDDMKQPSVAKLDSDSWPSIWISINSDRHDNLELTRIADDQIKSSLEKLPTVGNSVIFGGRYYTMRIEPHNAKLFEHKISPFEIEQAITNQNKDYPAGTIKSEVRNFTLRLNASLNNPKEFENIILKRYEDGTIIKLGDVARISLEPLEDDVILRYNGRRSMAIGLIKQSTANIIELSDSVRAELIKIRSNLPAGIQVEIAHDAAIPVKESIKEVFFTIFEAIALVGLVTYIFLGSVKITLIPLVTIPISLIGTFTAMYFLGFSINTFTLLAMILAIGLVVDDAIVMLENIFRHSHELGKTPIQAAYDASSEIGFAVIAMTITLASVFLPIGFIEGFLGKLFIEFAWTLAFCVLFSGFVALTLTPMMTSRMISRSEMPKPRILQIFDHFLKNVQNIYIDYLILSIKNKKKFFVLCLVSVVVLVISFKYVGKTFVPEEDQAFLQVMFSGPEGSNVAESEKSVLQAEEIMKKDKDIFGFFEVIGWGGGESAMAFVPLQEWSKRKRSDNDIKADLNQKFSNIPGMSIFAINPRSLGTG
;
A
#
# COMPACT_ATOMS: atom_id res chain seq x y z
N GLU A 1 -22.81 -10.35 22.94
CA GLU A 1 -23.07 -11.09 21.72
C GLU A 1 -24.57 -11.23 21.44
N LYS A 2 -25.34 -11.96 22.23
CA LYS A 2 -26.78 -12.25 21.97
C LYS A 2 -27.67 -11.00 21.90
N GLN A 3 -27.37 -9.97 22.65
CA GLN A 3 -28.22 -8.77 22.76
C GLN A 3 -27.97 -7.78 21.60
N ILE A 4 -26.77 -7.73 21.07
CA ILE A 4 -26.35 -6.75 20.05
C ILE A 4 -25.92 -7.46 18.78
N THR A 5 -24.79 -8.17 18.80
CA THR A 5 -24.15 -8.72 17.60
C THR A 5 -25.07 -9.65 16.80
N THR A 6 -25.65 -10.65 17.43
CA THR A 6 -26.54 -11.62 16.78
C THR A 6 -27.79 -10.96 16.17
N ARG A 7 -28.31 -9.89 16.79
CA ARG A 7 -29.45 -9.15 16.25
C ARG A 7 -29.06 -8.33 15.02
N MET A 8 -27.90 -7.67 15.09
CA MET A 8 -27.38 -6.92 13.94
C MET A 8 -27.07 -7.84 12.77
N GLU A 9 -26.40 -8.98 13.00
CA GLU A 9 -26.10 -9.97 11.97
C GLU A 9 -27.35 -10.44 11.23
N LYS A 10 -28.42 -10.70 11.97
CA LYS A 10 -29.70 -11.17 11.38
C LYS A 10 -30.28 -10.15 10.39
N GLU A 11 -30.27 -8.88 10.72
CA GLU A 11 -30.79 -7.81 9.87
C GLU A 11 -29.82 -7.42 8.75
N LEU A 12 -28.53 -7.47 9.00
CA LEU A 12 -27.51 -7.13 8.00
C LEU A 12 -27.33 -8.23 6.95
N LYS A 13 -27.62 -9.49 7.28
CA LYS A 13 -27.51 -10.63 6.35
C LYS A 13 -28.39 -10.51 5.09
N VAL A 14 -29.46 -9.73 5.12
CA VAL A 14 -30.37 -9.53 4.00
C VAL A 14 -29.94 -8.40 3.04
N LEU A 15 -28.81 -7.76 3.28
CA LEU A 15 -28.28 -6.70 2.42
C LEU A 15 -27.93 -7.26 1.04
N LYS A 16 -28.25 -6.47 0.00
CA LYS A 16 -27.93 -6.83 -1.39
C LYS A 16 -26.42 -6.84 -1.62
N ASN A 17 -25.96 -7.77 -2.43
CA ASN A 17 -24.56 -7.92 -2.81
C ASN A 17 -23.58 -8.12 -1.65
N LEU A 18 -24.07 -8.48 -0.46
CA LEU A 18 -23.22 -8.90 0.63
C LEU A 18 -22.53 -10.22 0.25
N GLU A 19 -21.20 -10.25 0.29
CA GLU A 19 -20.40 -11.42 -0.04
C GLU A 19 -19.97 -12.17 1.22
N PHE A 20 -19.50 -11.42 2.21
CA PHE A 20 -19.00 -11.97 3.45
C PHE A 20 -19.33 -11.05 4.63
N MET A 21 -19.61 -11.63 5.79
CA MET A 21 -19.81 -10.93 7.05
C MET A 21 -19.02 -11.63 8.14
N SER A 22 -18.21 -10.87 8.86
CA SER A 22 -17.53 -11.31 10.07
C SER A 22 -17.89 -10.42 11.24
N SER A 23 -17.98 -11.01 12.41
CA SER A 23 -18.28 -10.28 13.65
C SER A 23 -17.35 -10.72 14.78
N GLU A 24 -16.95 -9.75 15.58
CA GLU A 24 -16.15 -9.92 16.76
C GLU A 24 -16.86 -9.27 17.95
N SER A 25 -17.04 -10.03 19.02
CA SER A 25 -17.72 -9.56 20.24
C SER A 25 -16.77 -9.71 21.42
N SER A 26 -16.48 -8.59 22.06
CA SER A 26 -15.73 -8.54 23.31
C SER A 26 -16.53 -7.81 24.40
N VAL A 27 -16.00 -7.74 25.61
CA VAL A 27 -16.69 -7.05 26.71
C VAL A 27 -16.84 -5.57 26.39
N GLY A 28 -18.08 -5.09 26.28
CA GLY A 28 -18.39 -3.69 25.98
C GLY A 28 -18.33 -3.29 24.50
N THR A 29 -17.87 -4.16 23.59
CA THR A 29 -17.77 -3.82 22.16
C THR A 29 -18.26 -4.94 21.25
N SER A 30 -18.81 -4.56 20.10
CA SER A 30 -19.19 -5.44 19.02
C SER A 30 -18.77 -4.80 17.70
N ASN A 31 -17.89 -5.47 16.97
CA ASN A 31 -17.43 -5.07 15.64
C ASN A 31 -18.00 -6.01 14.59
N ILE A 32 -18.65 -5.47 13.56
CA ILE A 32 -19.18 -6.24 12.44
C ILE A 32 -18.58 -5.68 11.16
N THR A 33 -17.87 -6.52 10.43
CA THR A 33 -17.28 -6.19 9.13
C THR A 33 -18.11 -6.82 8.03
N LEU A 34 -18.53 -6.00 7.08
CA LEU A 34 -19.33 -6.40 5.92
C LEU A 34 -18.50 -6.23 4.65
N SER A 35 -18.32 -7.30 3.90
CA SER A 35 -17.67 -7.29 2.60
C SER A 35 -18.71 -7.44 1.50
N PHE A 36 -18.73 -6.51 0.57
CA PHE A 36 -19.64 -6.50 -0.57
C PHE A 36 -18.91 -6.91 -1.84
N LYS A 37 -19.67 -7.41 -2.83
CA LYS A 37 -19.12 -7.70 -4.16
C LYS A 37 -18.47 -6.47 -4.78
N LEU A 38 -17.40 -6.68 -5.53
CA LEU A 38 -16.54 -5.61 -6.08
C LEU A 38 -17.23 -4.62 -7.03
N ASP A 39 -18.36 -4.98 -7.61
CA ASP A 39 -19.19 -4.13 -8.48
C ASP A 39 -20.23 -3.31 -7.72
N THR A 40 -20.28 -3.46 -6.39
CA THR A 40 -21.25 -2.76 -5.54
C THR A 40 -20.83 -1.31 -5.31
N ASN A 41 -21.77 -0.38 -5.49
CA ASN A 41 -21.54 1.01 -5.09
C ASN A 41 -21.52 1.10 -3.56
N ILE A 42 -20.34 1.34 -3.00
CA ILE A 42 -20.12 1.33 -1.55
C ILE A 42 -20.90 2.42 -0.81
N GLU A 43 -21.17 3.56 -1.44
CA GLU A 43 -21.96 4.64 -0.84
C GLU A 43 -23.42 4.24 -0.66
N ILE A 44 -23.98 3.52 -1.64
CA ILE A 44 -25.33 2.96 -1.54
C ILE A 44 -25.37 1.89 -0.45
N ALA A 45 -24.39 0.98 -0.44
CA ALA A 45 -24.30 -0.05 0.59
C ALA A 45 -24.16 0.55 2.00
N LEU A 46 -23.35 1.60 2.16
CA LEU A 46 -23.20 2.32 3.43
C LEU A 46 -24.52 2.90 3.93
N ASN A 47 -25.31 3.51 3.04
CA ASN A 47 -26.61 4.06 3.39
C ASN A 47 -27.63 2.95 3.74
N ASP A 48 -27.61 1.84 3.02
CA ASP A 48 -28.45 0.67 3.32
C ASP A 48 -28.11 0.08 4.69
N VAL A 49 -26.82 -0.04 5.03
CA VAL A 49 -26.35 -0.49 6.37
C VAL A 49 -26.84 0.47 7.45
N ARG A 50 -26.66 1.80 7.26
CA ARG A 50 -27.11 2.82 8.24
C ARG A 50 -28.61 2.75 8.45
N SER A 51 -29.39 2.59 7.38
CA SER A 51 -30.85 2.44 7.47
C SER A 51 -31.24 1.22 8.30
N LYS A 52 -30.63 0.07 8.01
CA LYS A 52 -30.89 -1.17 8.75
C LYS A 52 -30.52 -1.10 10.22
N ILE A 53 -29.41 -0.44 10.55
CA ILE A 53 -28.99 -0.24 11.95
C ILE A 53 -29.94 0.74 12.66
N SER A 54 -30.38 1.80 11.98
CA SER A 54 -31.35 2.75 12.53
C SER A 54 -32.68 2.07 12.91
N ASP A 55 -33.13 1.10 12.11
CA ASP A 55 -34.34 0.31 12.38
C ASP A 55 -34.21 -0.53 13.67
N LEU A 56 -32.98 -0.83 14.11
CA LEU A 56 -32.70 -1.61 15.31
C LEU A 56 -32.56 -0.79 16.59
N ASN A 57 -32.47 0.54 16.51
CA ASN A 57 -32.21 1.40 17.68
C ASN A 57 -33.19 1.20 18.83
N HIS A 58 -34.45 0.81 18.53
CA HIS A 58 -35.47 0.59 19.57
C HIS A 58 -35.35 -0.76 20.29
N ILE A 59 -34.44 -1.63 19.82
CA ILE A 59 -34.23 -3.00 20.37
C ILE A 59 -32.96 -3.06 21.21
N PHE A 60 -32.08 -2.07 21.07
CA PHE A 60 -30.82 -2.03 21.79
C PHE A 60 -31.02 -1.58 23.25
N PRO A 61 -30.13 -1.98 24.17
CA PRO A 61 -30.13 -1.49 25.54
C PRO A 61 -29.97 0.04 25.61
N ASP A 62 -30.63 0.70 26.56
CA ASP A 62 -30.62 2.16 26.71
C ASP A 62 -29.21 2.73 27.01
N ASP A 63 -28.33 1.92 27.59
CA ASP A 63 -26.95 2.27 27.92
C ASP A 63 -25.97 2.07 26.76
N MET A 64 -26.44 1.56 25.63
CA MET A 64 -25.61 1.35 24.43
C MET A 64 -25.35 2.68 23.73
N LYS A 65 -24.08 2.94 23.42
CA LYS A 65 -23.71 4.04 22.50
C LYS A 65 -24.24 3.76 21.10
N GLN A 66 -24.66 4.82 20.40
CA GLN A 66 -25.11 4.66 19.02
C GLN A 66 -24.03 3.99 18.15
N PRO A 67 -24.40 2.96 17.36
CA PRO A 67 -23.46 2.30 16.46
C PRO A 67 -22.89 3.27 15.44
N SER A 68 -21.60 3.26 15.26
CA SER A 68 -20.93 4.00 14.19
C SER A 68 -20.76 3.11 12.97
N VAL A 69 -21.10 3.62 11.78
CA VAL A 69 -20.91 2.92 10.51
C VAL A 69 -19.92 3.71 9.69
N ALA A 70 -18.81 3.09 9.38
CA ALA A 70 -17.75 3.67 8.59
C ALA A 70 -17.39 2.75 7.41
N LYS A 71 -16.99 3.36 6.31
CA LYS A 71 -16.41 2.68 5.18
C LYS A 71 -14.98 2.29 5.53
N LEU A 72 -14.63 1.04 5.34
CA LEU A 72 -13.26 0.56 5.48
C LEU A 72 -12.59 0.65 4.10
N ASP A 73 -11.82 1.70 3.90
CA ASP A 73 -11.00 1.85 2.71
C ASP A 73 -9.62 1.24 2.95
N SER A 74 -9.02 0.66 1.91
CA SER A 74 -7.60 0.28 1.95
C SER A 74 -6.70 1.46 2.32
N ASP A 75 -7.15 2.67 1.97
CA ASP A 75 -6.49 3.94 2.30
C ASP A 75 -6.79 4.43 3.74
N SER A 76 -7.59 3.73 4.53
CA SER A 76 -7.91 4.10 5.92
C SER A 76 -6.76 3.81 6.90
N TRP A 77 -5.77 3.03 6.47
CA TRP A 77 -4.58 2.75 7.24
C TRP A 77 -3.51 3.82 7.03
N PRO A 78 -2.79 4.24 8.09
CA PRO A 78 -1.72 5.21 7.92
C PRO A 78 -0.63 4.76 6.95
N SER A 79 -0.37 5.58 5.95
CA SER A 79 0.67 5.35 4.94
C SER A 79 2.05 5.77 5.42
N ILE A 80 2.10 6.72 6.36
CA ILE A 80 3.36 7.19 6.97
C ILE A 80 3.20 7.17 8.48
N TRP A 81 4.18 6.61 9.16
CA TRP A 81 4.29 6.61 10.61
C TRP A 81 5.47 7.47 11.05
N ILE A 82 5.21 8.44 11.90
CA ILE A 82 6.20 9.35 12.44
C ILE A 82 6.34 9.04 13.92
N SER A 83 7.52 8.55 14.32
CA SER A 83 7.88 8.31 15.71
C SER A 83 8.31 9.62 16.38
N ILE A 84 7.85 9.82 17.59
CA ILE A 84 8.18 10.98 18.42
C ILE A 84 8.64 10.45 19.77
N ASN A 85 9.84 10.78 20.16
CA ASN A 85 10.41 10.41 21.45
C ASN A 85 11.18 11.57 22.08
N SER A 86 11.36 11.52 23.39
CA SER A 86 12.15 12.48 24.13
C SER A 86 12.73 11.85 25.39
N ASP A 87 14.00 12.17 25.69
CA ASP A 87 14.63 11.79 26.94
C ASP A 87 14.48 12.88 28.04
N ARG A 88 13.84 14.03 27.71
CA ARG A 88 13.73 15.21 28.60
C ARG A 88 12.30 15.56 28.99
N HIS A 89 11.34 15.28 28.14
CA HIS A 89 9.93 15.59 28.33
C HIS A 89 9.17 14.32 28.71
N ASP A 90 8.22 14.43 29.61
CA ASP A 90 7.35 13.31 29.94
C ASP A 90 6.36 13.02 28.80
N ASN A 91 5.71 11.87 28.84
CA ASN A 91 4.81 11.44 27.76
C ASN A 91 3.56 12.33 27.65
N LEU A 92 3.13 12.99 28.72
CA LEU A 92 1.98 13.89 28.72
C LEU A 92 2.29 15.20 28.00
N GLU A 93 3.43 15.80 28.34
CA GLU A 93 3.91 17.01 27.67
C GLU A 93 4.22 16.73 26.20
N LEU A 94 4.85 15.57 25.94
CA LEU A 94 5.16 15.13 24.57
C LEU A 94 3.90 14.94 23.74
N THR A 95 2.83 14.36 24.32
CA THR A 95 1.52 14.22 23.65
C THR A 95 0.93 15.57 23.28
N ARG A 96 0.98 16.53 24.20
CA ARG A 96 0.47 17.88 23.93
C ARG A 96 1.25 18.57 22.80
N ILE A 97 2.58 18.47 22.82
CA ILE A 97 3.42 19.03 21.75
C ILE A 97 3.14 18.34 20.42
N ALA A 98 2.98 17.01 20.43
CA ALA A 98 2.67 16.22 19.25
C ALA A 98 1.32 16.64 18.64
N ASP A 99 0.29 16.83 19.44
CA ASP A 99 -1.06 17.21 18.97
C ASP A 99 -1.08 18.69 18.50
N ASP A 100 -0.61 19.62 19.34
CA ASP A 100 -0.69 21.06 19.10
C ASP A 100 0.23 21.53 17.95
N GLN A 101 1.45 20.99 17.84
CA GLN A 101 2.46 21.52 16.94
C GLN A 101 2.73 20.60 15.75
N ILE A 102 2.91 19.29 15.97
CA ILE A 102 3.33 18.37 14.92
C ILE A 102 2.12 17.95 14.09
N LYS A 103 1.12 17.35 14.72
CA LYS A 103 -0.11 16.88 14.08
C LYS A 103 -0.83 18.02 13.36
N SER A 104 -1.07 19.14 14.07
CA SER A 104 -1.75 20.31 13.51
C SER A 104 -1.03 20.91 12.28
N SER A 105 0.31 20.81 12.21
CA SER A 105 1.07 21.26 11.04
C SER A 105 0.96 20.29 9.87
N LEU A 106 0.99 18.98 10.15
CA LEU A 106 0.89 17.93 9.13
C LEU A 106 -0.51 17.84 8.52
N GLU A 107 -1.57 18.05 9.32
CA GLU A 107 -2.96 18.07 8.84
C GLU A 107 -3.28 19.21 7.88
N LYS A 108 -2.48 20.28 7.87
CA LYS A 108 -2.63 21.39 6.91
C LYS A 108 -2.14 21.04 5.52
N LEU A 109 -1.41 19.94 5.36
CA LEU A 109 -0.94 19.49 4.05
C LEU A 109 -2.11 18.96 3.22
N PRO A 110 -2.27 19.40 1.97
CA PRO A 110 -3.41 18.98 1.13
C PRO A 110 -3.39 17.49 0.76
N THR A 111 -2.25 16.83 0.96
CA THR A 111 -2.06 15.39 0.71
C THR A 111 -2.50 14.52 1.89
N VAL A 112 -2.68 15.10 3.09
CA VAL A 112 -3.10 14.41 4.31
C VAL A 112 -4.62 14.47 4.43
N GLY A 113 -5.26 13.31 4.53
CA GLY A 113 -6.70 13.19 4.73
C GLY A 113 -7.08 13.16 6.20
N ASN A 114 -6.29 12.47 7.02
CA ASN A 114 -6.49 12.35 8.46
C ASN A 114 -5.16 12.02 9.15
N SER A 115 -5.09 12.23 10.45
CA SER A 115 -3.97 11.81 11.27
C SER A 115 -4.43 11.23 12.61
N VAL A 116 -3.70 10.24 13.10
CA VAL A 116 -4.02 9.53 14.35
C VAL A 116 -2.79 9.49 15.24
N ILE A 117 -2.95 9.80 16.53
CA ILE A 117 -1.87 9.65 17.52
C ILE A 117 -2.03 8.31 18.21
N PHE A 118 -0.94 7.55 18.26
CA PHE A 118 -0.84 6.29 19.00
C PHE A 118 0.19 6.41 20.12
N GLY A 119 -0.08 5.75 21.25
CA GLY A 119 0.79 5.80 22.42
C GLY A 119 0.86 7.16 23.11
N GLY A 120 -0.04 8.08 22.72
CA GLY A 120 -0.19 9.37 23.40
C GLY A 120 -0.89 9.20 24.73
N ARG A 121 -0.42 9.94 25.74
CA ARG A 121 -1.03 9.99 27.05
C ARG A 121 -1.78 11.28 27.22
N TYR A 122 -3.06 11.18 27.53
CA TYR A 122 -3.91 12.33 27.81
C TYR A 122 -4.19 12.43 29.30
N TYR A 123 -4.26 13.64 29.82
CA TYR A 123 -4.70 13.85 31.19
C TYR A 123 -6.16 13.46 31.35
N THR A 124 -6.45 12.72 32.40
CA THR A 124 -7.80 12.44 32.83
C THR A 124 -7.98 12.81 34.31
N MET A 125 -9.18 13.23 34.70
CA MET A 125 -9.51 13.45 36.09
C MET A 125 -9.92 12.12 36.70
N ARG A 126 -9.01 11.50 37.46
CA ARG A 126 -9.25 10.23 38.13
C ARG A 126 -9.97 10.50 39.45
N ILE A 127 -11.10 9.87 39.62
CA ILE A 127 -11.92 9.97 40.82
C ILE A 127 -12.01 8.56 41.43
N GLU A 128 -11.37 8.37 42.58
CA GLU A 128 -11.32 7.09 43.29
C GLU A 128 -12.22 7.16 44.54
N PRO A 129 -13.45 6.62 44.49
CA PRO A 129 -14.36 6.65 45.63
C PRO A 129 -13.88 5.75 46.77
N HIS A 130 -14.01 6.20 48.00
CA HIS A 130 -13.78 5.41 49.20
C HIS A 130 -15.05 4.66 49.61
N ASN A 131 -15.15 3.37 49.37
CA ASN A 131 -16.35 2.57 49.62
C ASN A 131 -16.90 2.73 51.07
N ALA A 132 -16.04 2.79 52.08
CA ALA A 132 -16.46 2.98 53.48
C ALA A 132 -17.19 4.31 53.68
N LYS A 133 -16.67 5.40 53.14
CA LYS A 133 -17.26 6.74 53.23
C LYS A 133 -18.54 6.84 52.40
N LEU A 134 -18.60 6.20 51.24
CA LEU A 134 -19.84 6.13 50.46
C LEU A 134 -20.97 5.46 51.22
N PHE A 135 -20.64 4.35 51.88
CA PHE A 135 -21.61 3.61 52.71
C PHE A 135 -22.07 4.44 53.91
N GLU A 136 -21.14 5.13 54.58
CA GLU A 136 -21.44 6.01 55.73
C GLU A 136 -22.44 7.11 55.37
N HIS A 137 -22.21 7.78 54.21
CA HIS A 137 -23.07 8.86 53.75
C HIS A 137 -24.25 8.41 52.87
N LYS A 138 -24.41 7.09 52.64
CA LYS A 138 -25.43 6.48 51.76
C LYS A 138 -25.47 7.15 50.40
N ILE A 139 -24.30 7.23 49.75
CA ILE A 139 -24.10 7.78 48.40
C ILE A 139 -23.76 6.62 47.48
N SER A 140 -24.48 6.53 46.37
CA SER A 140 -24.21 5.55 45.31
C SER A 140 -23.19 6.08 44.30
N PRO A 141 -22.44 5.23 43.61
CA PRO A 141 -21.58 5.65 42.49
C PRO A 141 -22.33 6.41 41.40
N PHE A 142 -23.60 6.08 41.16
CA PHE A 142 -24.47 6.75 40.22
C PHE A 142 -24.77 8.21 40.61
N GLU A 143 -24.94 8.49 41.92
CA GLU A 143 -25.12 9.86 42.40
C GLU A 143 -23.85 10.70 42.17
N ILE A 144 -22.66 10.11 42.29
CA ILE A 144 -21.41 10.78 41.96
C ILE A 144 -21.38 11.13 40.46
N GLU A 145 -21.66 10.16 39.58
CA GLU A 145 -21.71 10.38 38.12
C GLU A 145 -22.70 11.50 37.75
N GLN A 146 -23.92 11.47 38.33
CA GLN A 146 -24.90 12.51 38.10
C GLN A 146 -24.42 13.88 38.58
N ALA A 147 -23.84 13.96 39.78
CA ALA A 147 -23.36 15.23 40.33
C ALA A 147 -22.24 15.83 39.44
N ILE A 148 -21.30 15.01 38.97
CA ILE A 148 -20.25 15.44 38.05
C ILE A 148 -20.87 15.92 36.74
N THR A 149 -21.74 15.11 36.12
CA THR A 149 -22.40 15.44 34.86
C THR A 149 -23.22 16.73 34.93
N ASN A 150 -23.86 17.01 36.07
CA ASN A 150 -24.69 18.19 36.24
C ASN A 150 -23.89 19.45 36.58
N GLN A 151 -22.75 19.32 37.29
CA GLN A 151 -21.99 20.48 37.78
C GLN A 151 -20.74 20.78 36.90
N ASN A 152 -20.37 19.88 35.98
CA ASN A 152 -19.27 20.08 35.05
C ASN A 152 -19.82 20.31 33.62
N LYS A 153 -20.56 21.40 33.44
CA LYS A 153 -21.14 21.79 32.15
C LYS A 153 -21.07 23.29 31.93
N ASP A 154 -20.74 23.69 30.73
CA ASP A 154 -20.87 25.08 30.29
C ASP A 154 -22.32 25.37 29.89
N TYR A 155 -22.89 26.39 30.51
CA TYR A 155 -24.23 26.83 30.18
C TYR A 155 -24.19 28.16 29.41
N PRO A 156 -24.81 28.25 28.21
CA PRO A 156 -25.00 29.51 27.54
C PRO A 156 -26.00 30.34 28.35
N ALA A 157 -25.52 31.41 28.99
CA ALA A 157 -26.34 32.26 29.85
C ALA A 157 -27.09 33.38 29.08
N GLY A 158 -27.06 33.34 27.75
CA GLY A 158 -27.74 34.29 26.89
C GLY A 158 -26.88 35.48 26.46
N THR A 159 -27.50 36.52 25.96
CA THR A 159 -26.82 37.71 25.45
C THR A 159 -27.45 38.97 26.04
N ILE A 160 -26.63 39.83 26.62
CA ILE A 160 -27.05 41.19 26.98
C ILE A 160 -26.97 42.04 25.75
N LYS A 161 -28.10 42.57 25.29
CA LYS A 161 -28.17 43.46 24.14
C LYS A 161 -28.11 44.91 24.63
N SER A 162 -27.20 45.67 24.05
CA SER A 162 -27.10 47.14 24.21
C SER A 162 -27.27 47.79 22.86
N GLU A 163 -27.54 49.10 22.84
CA GLU A 163 -27.71 49.83 21.56
C GLU A 163 -26.47 49.82 20.68
N VAL A 164 -25.26 49.56 21.22
CA VAL A 164 -23.99 49.63 20.52
C VAL A 164 -23.28 48.29 20.43
N ARG A 165 -23.48 47.36 21.39
CA ARG A 165 -22.78 46.07 21.46
C ARG A 165 -23.62 44.97 22.10
N ASN A 166 -23.47 43.76 21.62
CA ASN A 166 -24.04 42.57 22.25
C ASN A 166 -22.94 41.84 23.04
N PHE A 167 -23.22 41.52 24.30
CA PHE A 167 -22.33 40.77 25.19
C PHE A 167 -22.91 39.36 25.39
N THR A 168 -22.20 38.33 24.86
CA THR A 168 -22.58 36.95 25.14
C THR A 168 -22.10 36.58 26.52
N LEU A 169 -23.05 36.20 27.38
CA LEU A 169 -22.76 35.67 28.70
C LEU A 169 -22.52 34.17 28.60
N ARG A 170 -21.37 33.74 29.07
CA ARG A 170 -21.05 32.32 29.28
C ARG A 170 -20.86 32.07 30.76
N LEU A 171 -21.56 31.09 31.29
CA LEU A 171 -21.26 30.53 32.60
C LEU A 171 -20.24 29.41 32.34
N ASN A 172 -18.95 29.69 32.54
CA ASN A 172 -17.94 28.66 32.52
C ASN A 172 -18.06 27.87 33.83
N ALA A 173 -18.73 26.73 33.75
CA ALA A 173 -18.84 25.78 34.86
C ALA A 173 -18.06 24.51 34.60
N SER A 174 -17.28 24.46 33.52
CA SER A 174 -16.33 23.35 33.26
C SER A 174 -15.17 23.42 34.25
N LEU A 175 -14.98 22.32 34.96
CA LEU A 175 -13.99 22.18 36.02
C LEU A 175 -12.69 21.62 35.38
N ASN A 176 -11.56 22.28 35.70
CA ASN A 176 -10.30 21.94 35.01
C ASN A 176 -9.19 21.41 35.92
N ASN A 177 -9.38 21.49 37.24
CA ASN A 177 -8.37 21.06 38.20
C ASN A 177 -8.96 20.22 39.34
N PRO A 178 -8.18 19.36 40.01
CA PRO A 178 -8.67 18.49 41.07
C PRO A 178 -9.40 19.23 42.20
N LYS A 179 -8.91 20.42 42.60
CA LYS A 179 -9.53 21.21 43.68
C LYS A 179 -10.94 21.69 43.36
N GLU A 180 -11.23 21.96 42.09
CA GLU A 180 -12.57 22.32 41.65
C GLU A 180 -13.51 21.12 41.72
N PHE A 181 -13.02 19.93 41.29
CA PHE A 181 -13.78 18.68 41.41
C PHE A 181 -14.04 18.29 42.86
N GLU A 182 -13.08 18.51 43.78
CA GLU A 182 -13.28 18.27 45.22
C GLU A 182 -14.48 19.05 45.80
N ASN A 183 -14.78 20.20 45.22
CA ASN A 183 -15.88 21.06 45.67
C ASN A 183 -17.25 20.71 45.07
N ILE A 184 -17.38 19.73 44.22
CA ILE A 184 -18.66 19.24 43.69
C ILE A 184 -19.53 18.78 44.86
N ILE A 185 -20.76 19.31 44.94
CA ILE A 185 -21.72 18.96 45.99
C ILE A 185 -22.45 17.68 45.58
N LEU A 186 -22.30 16.63 46.41
CA LEU A 186 -22.99 15.35 46.20
C LEU A 186 -24.34 15.32 46.91
N LYS A 187 -24.37 15.79 48.16
CA LYS A 187 -25.59 15.72 48.98
C LYS A 187 -25.67 16.88 49.95
N ARG A 188 -26.87 17.35 50.17
CA ARG A 188 -27.17 18.32 51.23
C ARG A 188 -28.20 17.72 52.17
N TYR A 189 -27.88 17.67 53.44
CA TYR A 189 -28.79 17.23 54.50
C TYR A 189 -29.71 18.35 55.00
N GLU A 190 -30.79 17.98 55.67
CA GLU A 190 -31.77 18.94 56.23
C GLU A 190 -31.18 19.81 57.33
N ASP A 191 -30.14 19.31 58.02
CA ASP A 191 -29.39 20.06 59.05
C ASP A 191 -28.44 21.11 58.49
N GLY A 192 -28.37 21.23 57.16
CA GLY A 192 -27.47 22.15 56.46
C GLY A 192 -26.09 21.57 56.14
N THR A 193 -25.79 20.38 56.58
CA THR A 193 -24.50 19.69 56.26
C THR A 193 -24.39 19.39 54.78
N ILE A 194 -23.27 19.74 54.18
CA ILE A 194 -22.99 19.53 52.74
C ILE A 194 -21.86 18.50 52.63
N ILE A 195 -22.11 17.44 51.88
CA ILE A 195 -21.08 16.45 51.51
C ILE A 195 -20.58 16.78 50.13
N LYS A 196 -19.28 16.97 50.01
CA LYS A 196 -18.58 17.24 48.76
C LYS A 196 -17.91 15.98 48.23
N LEU A 197 -17.55 15.97 46.93
CA LEU A 197 -16.87 14.86 46.28
C LEU A 197 -15.52 14.56 46.95
N GLY A 198 -14.75 15.59 47.34
CA GLY A 198 -13.49 15.43 48.08
C GLY A 198 -13.60 14.78 49.45
N ASP A 199 -14.80 14.79 50.08
CA ASP A 199 -15.01 14.11 51.36
C ASP A 199 -15.07 12.59 51.22
N VAL A 200 -15.53 12.10 50.08
CA VAL A 200 -15.80 10.67 49.81
C VAL A 200 -14.94 10.04 48.75
N ALA A 201 -14.15 10.81 47.98
CA ALA A 201 -13.29 10.35 46.94
C ALA A 201 -11.93 11.04 46.97
N ARG A 202 -10.90 10.34 46.49
CA ARG A 202 -9.63 10.94 46.11
C ARG A 202 -9.72 11.41 44.67
N ILE A 203 -9.27 12.64 44.41
CA ILE A 203 -9.30 13.22 43.07
C ILE A 203 -7.89 13.61 42.68
N SER A 204 -7.46 13.10 41.55
CA SER A 204 -6.13 13.35 40.98
C SER A 204 -6.18 13.56 39.49
N LEU A 205 -5.30 14.41 39.00
CA LEU A 205 -5.08 14.55 37.56
C LEU A 205 -3.99 13.56 37.17
N GLU A 206 -4.36 12.49 36.51
CA GLU A 206 -3.44 11.38 36.15
C GLU A 206 -3.50 11.09 34.65
N PRO A 207 -2.49 10.44 34.08
CA PRO A 207 -2.58 9.93 32.73
C PRO A 207 -3.69 8.88 32.62
N LEU A 208 -4.39 8.89 31.50
CA LEU A 208 -5.25 7.76 31.14
C LEU A 208 -4.39 6.49 31.09
N GLU A 209 -4.92 5.36 31.55
CA GLU A 209 -4.19 4.08 31.54
C GLU A 209 -3.76 3.70 30.12
N ASP A 210 -2.55 3.13 30.02
CA ASP A 210 -2.01 2.71 28.73
C ASP A 210 -2.60 1.37 28.32
N ASP A 211 -3.57 1.41 27.41
CA ASP A 211 -4.05 0.21 26.73
C ASP A 211 -3.13 -0.18 25.56
N VAL A 212 -2.29 0.76 25.09
CA VAL A 212 -1.38 0.56 23.97
C VAL A 212 -0.02 1.20 24.26
N ILE A 213 1.03 0.40 24.19
CA ILE A 213 2.43 0.87 24.31
C ILE A 213 3.08 0.84 22.92
N LEU A 214 3.68 1.95 22.52
CA LEU A 214 4.50 2.04 21.33
C LEU A 214 5.99 2.06 21.67
N ARG A 215 6.76 1.35 20.84
CA ARG A 215 8.22 1.32 20.94
C ARG A 215 8.83 1.49 19.55
N TYR A 216 9.92 2.23 19.48
CA TYR A 216 10.69 2.40 18.26
C TYR A 216 12.18 2.21 18.55
N ASN A 217 12.81 1.25 17.87
CA ASN A 217 14.23 0.91 18.04
C ASN A 217 14.64 0.73 19.50
N GLY A 218 13.77 0.08 20.30
CA GLY A 218 14.02 -0.24 21.71
C GLY A 218 13.76 0.88 22.71
N ARG A 219 13.13 2.00 22.29
CA ARG A 219 12.71 3.08 23.17
C ARG A 219 11.19 3.23 23.15
N ARG A 220 10.60 3.51 24.30
CA ARG A 220 9.21 3.92 24.33
C ARG A 220 9.05 5.21 23.51
N SER A 221 8.04 5.24 22.68
CA SER A 221 7.78 6.29 21.71
C SER A 221 6.28 6.53 21.64
N MET A 222 5.90 7.66 21.08
CA MET A 222 4.56 7.84 20.50
C MET A 222 4.68 7.95 19.00
N ALA A 223 3.59 7.77 18.28
CA ALA A 223 3.60 7.89 16.85
C ALA A 223 2.40 8.68 16.33
N ILE A 224 2.62 9.42 15.26
CA ILE A 224 1.57 10.00 14.44
C ILE A 224 1.49 9.17 13.15
N GLY A 225 0.34 8.55 12.94
CA GLY A 225 0.00 7.88 11.69
C GLY A 225 -0.70 8.83 10.75
N LEU A 226 -0.19 9.02 9.54
CA LEU A 226 -0.77 9.88 8.52
C LEU A 226 -1.51 9.05 7.49
N ILE A 227 -2.79 9.32 7.34
CA ILE A 227 -3.67 8.70 6.36
C ILE A 227 -3.72 9.62 5.14
N LYS A 228 -3.46 9.05 3.98
CA LYS A 228 -3.46 9.75 2.69
C LYS A 228 -4.88 10.22 2.33
N GLN A 229 -5.00 11.41 1.74
CA GLN A 229 -6.24 11.80 1.08
C GLN A 229 -6.48 10.87 -0.13
N SER A 230 -7.72 10.45 -0.35
CA SER A 230 -8.07 9.45 -1.38
C SER A 230 -7.58 9.82 -2.79
N THR A 231 -7.54 11.12 -3.13
CA THR A 231 -7.08 11.63 -4.42
C THR A 231 -5.58 11.92 -4.47
N ALA A 232 -4.87 11.90 -3.35
CA ALA A 232 -3.45 12.24 -3.29
C ALA A 232 -2.57 11.05 -3.69
N ASN A 233 -1.42 11.36 -4.32
CA ASN A 233 -0.39 10.37 -4.61
C ASN A 233 0.46 10.12 -3.35
N ILE A 234 0.79 8.85 -3.08
CA ILE A 234 1.59 8.45 -1.91
C ILE A 234 3.00 9.04 -1.93
N ILE A 235 3.59 9.24 -3.11
CA ILE A 235 4.91 9.84 -3.27
C ILE A 235 4.85 11.32 -2.90
N GLU A 236 3.82 12.03 -3.37
CA GLU A 236 3.60 13.44 -3.06
C GLU A 236 3.35 13.64 -1.56
N LEU A 237 2.58 12.73 -0.93
CA LEU A 237 2.42 12.71 0.53
C LEU A 237 3.78 12.61 1.23
N SER A 238 4.61 11.62 0.85
CA SER A 238 5.92 11.42 1.47
C SER A 238 6.83 12.65 1.31
N ASP A 239 6.86 13.26 0.12
CA ASP A 239 7.71 14.42 -0.15
C ASP A 239 7.24 15.67 0.61
N SER A 240 5.93 15.92 0.67
CA SER A 240 5.34 17.03 1.41
C SER A 240 5.56 16.88 2.92
N VAL A 241 5.38 15.68 3.45
CA VAL A 241 5.63 15.37 4.88
C VAL A 241 7.11 15.57 5.22
N ARG A 242 8.04 15.08 4.39
CA ARG A 242 9.48 15.26 4.63
C ARG A 242 9.88 16.72 4.62
N ALA A 243 9.33 17.50 3.70
CA ALA A 243 9.59 18.94 3.63
C ALA A 243 9.04 19.67 4.87
N GLU A 244 7.84 19.31 5.34
CA GLU A 244 7.24 19.94 6.53
C GLU A 244 7.96 19.51 7.82
N LEU A 245 8.41 18.25 7.94
CA LEU A 245 9.17 17.79 9.10
C LEU A 245 10.47 18.56 9.30
N ILE A 246 11.11 19.04 8.24
CA ILE A 246 12.31 19.90 8.38
C ILE A 246 11.97 21.19 9.11
N LYS A 247 10.83 21.83 8.77
CA LYS A 247 10.35 23.06 9.43
C LYS A 247 9.90 22.79 10.87
N ILE A 248 9.16 21.69 11.07
CA ILE A 248 8.70 21.29 12.40
C ILE A 248 9.91 21.11 13.33
N ARG A 249 10.92 20.34 12.92
CA ARG A 249 12.11 20.07 13.72
C ARG A 249 12.86 21.32 14.14
N SER A 250 12.85 22.37 13.32
CA SER A 250 13.50 23.64 13.66
C SER A 250 12.77 24.44 14.75
N ASN A 251 11.47 24.16 14.97
CA ASN A 251 10.63 24.88 15.91
C ASN A 251 10.34 24.11 17.20
N LEU A 252 10.73 22.82 17.26
CA LEU A 252 10.50 21.98 18.43
C LEU A 252 11.42 22.30 19.59
N PRO A 253 10.97 22.12 20.86
CA PRO A 253 11.81 22.20 22.05
C PRO A 253 13.00 21.22 21.97
N ALA A 254 14.11 21.61 22.61
CA ALA A 254 15.32 20.79 22.63
C ALA A 254 15.08 19.45 23.35
N GLY A 255 15.51 18.35 22.72
CA GLY A 255 15.41 17.00 23.28
C GLY A 255 14.28 16.17 22.69
N ILE A 256 13.44 16.74 21.81
CA ILE A 256 12.42 16.00 21.08
C ILE A 256 13.00 15.50 19.76
N GLN A 257 12.92 14.20 19.53
CA GLN A 257 13.32 13.54 18.30
C GLN A 257 12.07 13.14 17.51
N VAL A 258 12.05 13.52 16.24
CA VAL A 258 10.94 13.21 15.32
C VAL A 258 11.51 12.52 14.10
N GLU A 259 11.15 11.27 13.88
CA GLU A 259 11.68 10.43 12.80
C GLU A 259 10.55 9.72 12.06
N ILE A 260 10.75 9.48 10.77
CA ILE A 260 9.81 8.66 9.99
C ILE A 260 10.15 7.19 10.31
N ALA A 261 9.25 6.52 11.01
CA ALA A 261 9.39 5.12 11.40
C ALA A 261 8.99 4.17 10.25
N HIS A 262 7.98 4.56 9.44
CA HIS A 262 7.56 3.82 8.27
C HIS A 262 7.05 4.79 7.19
N ASP A 263 7.37 4.49 5.94
CA ASP A 263 6.98 5.29 4.78
C ASP A 263 6.66 4.34 3.61
N ALA A 264 5.38 4.13 3.37
CA ALA A 264 4.90 3.24 2.31
C ALA A 264 5.21 3.75 0.89
N ALA A 265 5.69 5.00 0.74
CA ALA A 265 6.13 5.52 -0.56
C ALA A 265 7.52 5.00 -0.97
N ILE A 266 8.35 4.54 -0.03
CA ILE A 266 9.73 4.10 -0.32
C ILE A 266 9.73 2.92 -1.32
N PRO A 267 9.02 1.80 -1.10
CA PRO A 267 8.98 0.70 -2.05
C PRO A 267 8.46 1.14 -3.43
N VAL A 268 7.47 2.03 -3.45
CA VAL A 268 6.88 2.55 -4.70
C VAL A 268 7.91 3.38 -5.48
N LYS A 269 8.64 4.27 -4.80
CA LYS A 269 9.71 5.08 -5.42
C LYS A 269 10.81 4.21 -6.00
N GLU A 270 11.26 3.21 -5.25
CA GLU A 270 12.31 2.30 -5.72
C GLU A 270 11.82 1.45 -6.89
N SER A 271 10.58 0.96 -6.86
CA SER A 271 10.00 0.22 -8.00
C SER A 271 9.93 1.08 -9.26
N ILE A 272 9.50 2.33 -9.16
CA ILE A 272 9.47 3.25 -10.30
C ILE A 272 10.88 3.50 -10.86
N LYS A 273 11.86 3.73 -10.00
CA LYS A 273 13.25 3.94 -10.39
C LYS A 273 13.83 2.70 -11.09
N GLU A 274 13.57 1.52 -10.55
CA GLU A 274 13.99 0.24 -11.12
C GLU A 274 13.39 0.02 -12.52
N VAL A 275 12.11 0.37 -12.69
CA VAL A 275 11.44 0.31 -14.00
C VAL A 275 12.11 1.23 -15.01
N PHE A 276 12.40 2.49 -14.65
CA PHE A 276 13.11 3.38 -15.57
C PHE A 276 14.50 2.88 -15.93
N PHE A 277 15.22 2.32 -14.96
CA PHE A 277 16.52 1.71 -15.21
C PHE A 277 16.39 0.50 -16.16
N THR A 278 15.42 -0.39 -15.93
CA THR A 278 15.14 -1.55 -16.78
C THR A 278 14.72 -1.14 -18.20
N ILE A 279 13.94 -0.08 -18.35
CA ILE A 279 13.60 0.48 -19.68
C ILE A 279 14.87 0.91 -20.43
N PHE A 280 15.76 1.63 -19.74
CA PHE A 280 17.02 2.08 -20.34
C PHE A 280 17.92 0.90 -20.71
N GLU A 281 18.04 -0.10 -19.85
CA GLU A 281 18.79 -1.33 -20.07
C GLU A 281 18.21 -2.12 -21.26
N ALA A 282 16.89 -2.26 -21.33
CA ALA A 282 16.21 -2.91 -22.45
C ALA A 282 16.47 -2.20 -23.78
N ILE A 283 16.38 -0.86 -23.80
CA ILE A 283 16.70 -0.06 -25.00
C ILE A 283 18.17 -0.25 -25.41
N ALA A 284 19.10 -0.24 -24.46
CA ALA A 284 20.52 -0.44 -24.72
C ALA A 284 20.80 -1.85 -25.27
N LEU A 285 20.20 -2.88 -24.67
CA LEU A 285 20.34 -4.27 -25.11
C LEU A 285 19.76 -4.48 -26.52
N VAL A 286 18.56 -3.98 -26.77
CA VAL A 286 17.91 -4.00 -28.07
C VAL A 286 18.78 -3.30 -29.13
N GLY A 287 19.30 -2.11 -28.78
CA GLY A 287 20.20 -1.36 -29.62
C GLY A 287 21.47 -2.16 -29.96
N LEU A 288 22.08 -2.80 -28.96
CA LEU A 288 23.25 -3.64 -29.12
C LEU A 288 22.97 -4.82 -30.07
N VAL A 289 21.90 -5.57 -29.82
CA VAL A 289 21.51 -6.73 -30.64
C VAL A 289 21.23 -6.29 -32.07
N THR A 290 20.40 -5.25 -32.24
CA THR A 290 20.09 -4.71 -33.57
C THR A 290 21.34 -4.23 -34.29
N TYR A 291 22.30 -3.60 -33.60
CA TYR A 291 23.59 -3.19 -34.17
C TYR A 291 24.42 -4.39 -34.63
N ILE A 292 24.44 -5.46 -33.85
CA ILE A 292 25.17 -6.69 -34.22
C ILE A 292 24.62 -7.28 -35.53
N PHE A 293 23.29 -7.31 -35.68
CA PHE A 293 22.65 -7.85 -36.89
C PHE A 293 22.77 -6.93 -38.11
N LEU A 294 22.53 -5.63 -37.94
CA LEU A 294 22.47 -4.66 -39.05
C LEU A 294 23.83 -4.07 -39.40
N GLY A 295 24.79 -4.07 -38.49
CA GLY A 295 26.15 -3.57 -38.72
C GLY A 295 26.30 -2.07 -38.89
N SER A 296 25.27 -1.29 -38.64
CA SER A 296 25.25 0.17 -38.85
C SER A 296 24.55 0.91 -37.70
N VAL A 297 25.28 1.81 -37.03
CA VAL A 297 24.76 2.63 -35.96
C VAL A 297 23.59 3.53 -36.43
N LYS A 298 23.68 4.08 -37.64
CA LYS A 298 22.63 4.92 -38.21
C LYS A 298 21.31 4.17 -38.38
N ILE A 299 21.38 2.93 -38.84
CA ILE A 299 20.20 2.10 -39.08
C ILE A 299 19.64 1.61 -37.76
N THR A 300 20.48 1.26 -36.78
CA THR A 300 20.10 0.86 -35.44
C THR A 300 19.32 1.97 -34.69
N LEU A 301 19.58 3.22 -35.01
CA LEU A 301 18.86 4.35 -34.38
C LEU A 301 17.36 4.33 -34.72
N ILE A 302 16.94 3.72 -35.85
CA ILE A 302 15.53 3.71 -36.26
C ILE A 302 14.66 2.94 -35.27
N PRO A 303 14.92 1.63 -34.97
CA PRO A 303 14.16 0.92 -33.93
C PRO A 303 14.28 1.56 -32.55
N LEU A 304 15.43 2.16 -32.23
CA LEU A 304 15.61 2.84 -30.93
C LEU A 304 14.73 4.06 -30.76
N VAL A 305 14.42 4.79 -31.83
CA VAL A 305 13.52 5.96 -31.81
C VAL A 305 12.04 5.53 -31.77
N THR A 306 11.70 4.36 -32.34
CA THR A 306 10.30 3.88 -32.32
C THR A 306 9.82 3.54 -30.92
N ILE A 307 10.70 3.06 -30.01
CA ILE A 307 10.36 2.70 -28.64
C ILE A 307 9.77 3.91 -27.87
N PRO A 308 10.50 5.02 -27.67
CA PRO A 308 9.98 6.14 -26.90
C PRO A 308 8.72 6.75 -27.52
N ILE A 309 8.59 6.76 -28.84
CA ILE A 309 7.40 7.29 -29.52
C ILE A 309 6.18 6.42 -29.24
N SER A 310 6.31 5.09 -29.29
CA SER A 310 5.23 4.16 -28.97
C SER A 310 4.84 4.23 -27.49
N LEU A 311 5.83 4.39 -26.59
CA LEU A 311 5.56 4.58 -25.15
C LEU A 311 4.83 5.90 -24.87
N ILE A 312 5.20 7.01 -25.52
CA ILE A 312 4.49 8.29 -25.38
C ILE A 312 3.05 8.16 -25.89
N GLY A 313 2.84 7.47 -27.03
CA GLY A 313 1.50 7.15 -27.53
C GLY A 313 0.68 6.37 -26.51
N THR A 314 1.29 5.39 -25.83
CA THR A 314 0.67 4.58 -24.79
C THR A 314 0.28 5.43 -23.57
N PHE A 315 1.16 6.30 -23.09
CA PHE A 315 0.82 7.23 -22.01
C PHE A 315 -0.35 8.14 -22.36
N THR A 316 -0.44 8.56 -23.62
CA THR A 316 -1.57 9.36 -24.11
C THR A 316 -2.88 8.56 -24.02
N ALA A 317 -2.89 7.29 -24.42
CA ALA A 317 -4.06 6.44 -24.29
C ALA A 317 -4.44 6.18 -22.83
N MET A 318 -3.46 5.92 -21.97
CA MET A 318 -3.67 5.76 -20.51
C MET A 318 -4.34 6.99 -19.91
N TYR A 319 -3.88 8.19 -20.27
CA TYR A 319 -4.47 9.46 -19.81
C TYR A 319 -5.94 9.57 -20.17
N PHE A 320 -6.33 9.28 -21.42
CA PHE A 320 -7.72 9.34 -21.85
C PHE A 320 -8.62 8.29 -21.21
N LEU A 321 -8.06 7.15 -20.80
CA LEU A 321 -8.79 6.10 -20.09
C LEU A 321 -8.83 6.29 -18.56
N GLY A 322 -8.13 7.32 -18.05
CA GLY A 322 -8.04 7.56 -16.61
C GLY A 322 -7.19 6.53 -15.86
N PHE A 323 -6.26 5.86 -16.56
CA PHE A 323 -5.35 4.88 -15.94
C PHE A 323 -4.21 5.58 -15.21
N SER A 324 -3.75 4.95 -14.14
CA SER A 324 -2.65 5.44 -13.33
C SER A 324 -1.31 4.85 -13.76
N ILE A 325 -0.22 5.54 -13.44
CA ILE A 325 1.12 4.96 -13.49
C ILE A 325 1.32 4.14 -12.22
N ASN A 326 1.26 2.83 -12.34
CA ASN A 326 1.42 1.88 -11.26
C ASN A 326 2.33 0.71 -11.69
N THR A 327 2.64 -0.19 -10.78
CA THR A 327 3.54 -1.32 -11.03
C THR A 327 3.07 -2.19 -12.20
N PHE A 328 1.76 -2.41 -12.35
CA PHE A 328 1.21 -3.24 -13.43
C PHE A 328 1.31 -2.54 -14.80
N THR A 329 0.97 -1.25 -14.87
CA THR A 329 1.09 -0.48 -16.13
C THR A 329 2.54 -0.33 -16.54
N LEU A 330 3.46 -0.14 -15.59
CA LEU A 330 4.90 -0.08 -15.85
C LEU A 330 5.46 -1.43 -16.28
N LEU A 331 5.02 -2.53 -15.68
CA LEU A 331 5.38 -3.90 -16.10
C LEU A 331 4.89 -4.18 -17.52
N ALA A 332 3.66 -3.77 -17.87
CA ALA A 332 3.14 -3.87 -19.24
C ALA A 332 4.04 -3.12 -20.24
N MET A 333 4.51 -1.94 -19.88
CA MET A 333 5.39 -1.13 -20.72
C MET A 333 6.77 -1.79 -20.92
N ILE A 334 7.36 -2.36 -19.86
CA ILE A 334 8.63 -3.11 -19.99
C ILE A 334 8.47 -4.30 -20.94
N LEU A 335 7.40 -5.08 -20.73
CA LEU A 335 7.11 -6.23 -21.58
C LEU A 335 6.87 -5.81 -23.04
N ALA A 336 6.20 -4.69 -23.24
CA ALA A 336 5.90 -4.14 -24.56
C ALA A 336 7.16 -3.73 -25.33
N ILE A 337 8.25 -3.30 -24.68
CA ILE A 337 9.47 -2.83 -25.36
C ILE A 337 9.99 -3.90 -26.34
N GLY A 338 10.05 -5.16 -25.89
CA GLY A 338 10.48 -6.27 -26.76
C GLY A 338 9.56 -6.47 -27.97
N LEU A 339 8.25 -6.36 -27.74
CA LEU A 339 7.23 -6.55 -28.79
C LEU A 339 7.19 -5.37 -29.79
N VAL A 340 7.38 -4.15 -29.29
CA VAL A 340 7.38 -2.91 -30.08
C VAL A 340 8.53 -2.87 -31.08
N VAL A 341 9.68 -3.37 -30.68
CA VAL A 341 10.89 -3.33 -31.54
C VAL A 341 10.81 -4.31 -32.70
N ASP A 342 10.13 -5.43 -32.51
CA ASP A 342 10.06 -6.51 -33.52
C ASP A 342 9.41 -6.03 -34.82
N ASP A 343 8.27 -5.31 -34.72
CA ASP A 343 7.60 -4.74 -35.90
C ASP A 343 8.51 -3.79 -36.68
N ALA A 344 9.28 -2.95 -35.99
CA ALA A 344 10.19 -2.01 -36.61
C ALA A 344 11.41 -2.72 -37.26
N ILE A 345 11.93 -3.80 -36.63
CA ILE A 345 13.06 -4.57 -37.16
C ILE A 345 12.63 -5.27 -38.43
N VAL A 346 11.50 -5.97 -38.44
CA VAL A 346 11.00 -6.71 -39.61
C VAL A 346 10.79 -5.77 -40.81
N MET A 347 10.17 -4.58 -40.54
CA MET A 347 9.99 -3.58 -41.58
C MET A 347 11.32 -3.07 -42.14
N LEU A 348 12.26 -2.75 -41.26
CA LEU A 348 13.58 -2.26 -41.61
C LEU A 348 14.37 -3.28 -42.42
N GLU A 349 14.36 -4.55 -42.01
CA GLU A 349 15.07 -5.63 -42.70
C GLU A 349 14.52 -5.81 -44.12
N ASN A 350 13.19 -5.78 -44.30
CA ASN A 350 12.61 -5.90 -45.64
C ASN A 350 12.97 -4.71 -46.53
N ILE A 351 12.97 -3.49 -46.01
CA ILE A 351 13.41 -2.29 -46.75
C ILE A 351 14.91 -2.44 -47.12
N PHE A 352 15.73 -2.93 -46.20
CA PHE A 352 17.15 -3.15 -46.43
C PHE A 352 17.37 -4.17 -47.55
N ARG A 353 16.64 -5.28 -47.56
CA ARG A 353 16.64 -6.30 -48.60
C ARG A 353 16.30 -5.68 -49.97
N HIS A 354 15.24 -4.92 -50.07
CA HIS A 354 14.83 -4.24 -51.30
C HIS A 354 15.88 -3.25 -51.81
N SER A 355 16.55 -2.54 -50.92
CA SER A 355 17.58 -1.57 -51.31
C SER A 355 18.89 -2.21 -51.74
N HIS A 356 19.39 -3.24 -51.01
CA HIS A 356 20.73 -3.82 -51.24
C HIS A 356 20.70 -5.03 -52.17
N GLU A 357 19.73 -5.94 -52.00
CA GLU A 357 19.68 -7.15 -52.83
C GLU A 357 18.95 -6.91 -54.16
N LEU A 358 17.88 -6.12 -54.15
CA LEU A 358 17.09 -5.83 -55.35
C LEU A 358 17.50 -4.53 -56.05
N GLY A 359 18.48 -3.78 -55.52
CA GLY A 359 19.08 -2.62 -56.15
C GLY A 359 18.17 -1.38 -56.28
N LYS A 360 17.04 -1.32 -55.57
CA LYS A 360 16.06 -0.22 -55.63
C LYS A 360 16.59 1.05 -54.95
N THR A 361 16.05 2.19 -55.34
CA THR A 361 16.32 3.44 -54.61
C THR A 361 15.77 3.36 -53.21
N PRO A 362 16.37 4.03 -52.18
CA PRO A 362 15.88 3.92 -50.80
C PRO A 362 14.39 4.28 -50.62
N ILE A 363 13.89 5.29 -51.36
CA ILE A 363 12.49 5.65 -51.35
C ILE A 363 11.59 4.55 -51.95
N GLN A 364 12.00 4.03 -53.08
CA GLN A 364 11.26 2.95 -53.77
C GLN A 364 11.30 1.65 -52.97
N ALA A 365 12.46 1.34 -52.37
CA ALA A 365 12.62 0.19 -51.46
C ALA A 365 11.68 0.31 -50.23
N ALA A 366 11.58 1.49 -49.62
CA ALA A 366 10.67 1.74 -48.50
C ALA A 366 9.20 1.57 -48.91
N TYR A 367 8.80 2.08 -50.08
CA TYR A 367 7.43 1.95 -50.56
C TYR A 367 7.05 0.50 -50.89
N ASP A 368 7.90 -0.18 -51.67
CA ASP A 368 7.62 -1.55 -52.10
C ASP A 368 7.68 -2.55 -50.93
N ALA A 369 8.65 -2.41 -50.03
CA ALA A 369 8.75 -3.26 -48.84
C ALA A 369 7.58 -3.05 -47.87
N SER A 370 7.16 -1.81 -47.69
CA SER A 370 5.99 -1.50 -46.84
C SER A 370 4.71 -2.07 -47.44
N SER A 371 4.57 -2.04 -48.77
CA SER A 371 3.43 -2.65 -49.46
C SER A 371 3.45 -4.19 -49.36
N GLU A 372 4.63 -4.82 -49.41
CA GLU A 372 4.79 -6.26 -49.34
C GLU A 372 4.41 -6.83 -47.96
N ILE A 373 4.90 -6.23 -46.88
CA ILE A 373 4.71 -6.76 -45.54
C ILE A 373 3.71 -5.98 -44.67
N GLY A 374 3.16 -4.85 -45.18
CA GLY A 374 2.28 -4.01 -44.40
C GLY A 374 1.05 -4.74 -43.84
N PHE A 375 0.43 -5.61 -44.66
CA PHE A 375 -0.67 -6.44 -44.20
C PHE A 375 -0.24 -7.45 -43.11
N ALA A 376 0.94 -8.01 -43.24
CA ALA A 376 1.50 -8.94 -42.25
C ALA A 376 1.72 -8.23 -40.89
N VAL A 377 2.29 -7.01 -40.90
CA VAL A 377 2.49 -6.19 -39.71
C VAL A 377 1.14 -5.86 -39.04
N ILE A 378 0.12 -5.43 -39.83
CA ILE A 378 -1.22 -5.18 -39.28
C ILE A 378 -1.79 -6.46 -38.65
N ALA A 379 -1.67 -7.61 -39.34
CA ALA A 379 -2.17 -8.88 -38.83
C ALA A 379 -1.46 -9.29 -37.52
N MET A 380 -0.12 -9.15 -37.45
CA MET A 380 0.65 -9.42 -36.24
C MET A 380 0.23 -8.51 -35.08
N THR A 381 0.12 -7.21 -35.33
CA THR A 381 -0.30 -6.21 -34.32
C THR A 381 -1.70 -6.52 -33.76
N ILE A 382 -2.68 -6.81 -34.63
CA ILE A 382 -4.04 -7.16 -34.21
C ILE A 382 -4.04 -8.48 -33.45
N THR A 383 -3.32 -9.49 -33.94
CA THR A 383 -3.24 -10.80 -33.27
C THR A 383 -2.67 -10.65 -31.87
N LEU A 384 -1.58 -9.90 -31.75
CA LEU A 384 -0.92 -9.68 -30.46
C LEU A 384 -1.80 -8.89 -29.50
N ALA A 385 -2.45 -7.82 -29.95
CA ALA A 385 -3.43 -7.10 -29.16
C ALA A 385 -4.59 -8.00 -28.71
N SER A 386 -5.08 -8.87 -29.61
CA SER A 386 -6.17 -9.82 -29.33
C SER A 386 -5.81 -10.90 -28.31
N VAL A 387 -4.53 -11.19 -28.10
CA VAL A 387 -4.06 -12.12 -27.05
C VAL A 387 -4.17 -11.48 -25.65
N PHE A 388 -3.92 -10.18 -25.53
CA PHE A 388 -3.91 -9.50 -24.25
C PHE A 388 -5.26 -8.89 -23.88
N LEU A 389 -6.07 -8.45 -24.83
CA LEU A 389 -7.38 -7.85 -24.58
C LEU A 389 -8.33 -8.70 -23.71
N PRO A 390 -8.43 -10.04 -23.86
CA PRO A 390 -9.28 -10.86 -23.01
C PRO A 390 -8.98 -10.75 -21.52
N ILE A 391 -7.73 -10.48 -21.14
CA ILE A 391 -7.33 -10.28 -19.74
C ILE A 391 -8.06 -9.05 -19.16
N GLY A 392 -8.29 -8.02 -19.97
CA GLY A 392 -9.02 -6.82 -19.58
C GLY A 392 -10.54 -7.02 -19.36
N PHE A 393 -11.08 -8.20 -19.69
CA PHE A 393 -12.49 -8.55 -19.50
C PHE A 393 -12.71 -9.62 -18.42
N ILE A 394 -11.67 -9.99 -17.69
CA ILE A 394 -11.79 -10.91 -16.55
C ILE A 394 -12.60 -10.22 -15.45
N GLU A 395 -13.62 -10.90 -14.94
CA GLU A 395 -14.42 -10.41 -13.81
C GLU A 395 -13.73 -10.64 -12.47
N GLY A 396 -14.14 -9.88 -11.45
CA GLY A 396 -13.68 -10.03 -10.09
C GLY A 396 -12.37 -9.28 -9.79
N PHE A 397 -11.74 -9.63 -8.67
CA PHE A 397 -10.54 -8.95 -8.15
C PHE A 397 -9.35 -8.98 -9.13
N LEU A 398 -9.11 -10.14 -9.74
CA LEU A 398 -8.04 -10.29 -10.74
C LEU A 398 -8.27 -9.41 -11.97
N GLY A 399 -9.51 -9.32 -12.44
CA GLY A 399 -9.85 -8.46 -13.55
C GLY A 399 -9.53 -7.00 -13.28
N LYS A 400 -9.90 -6.50 -12.08
CA LYS A 400 -9.58 -5.12 -11.68
C LYS A 400 -8.09 -4.84 -11.57
N LEU A 401 -7.29 -5.82 -11.13
CA LEU A 401 -5.84 -5.68 -11.08
C LEU A 401 -5.19 -5.63 -12.47
N PHE A 402 -5.65 -6.49 -13.37
CA PHE A 402 -4.99 -6.68 -14.67
C PHE A 402 -5.60 -5.87 -15.81
N ILE A 403 -6.73 -5.18 -15.61
CA ILE A 403 -7.37 -4.38 -16.66
C ILE A 403 -6.43 -3.29 -17.20
N GLU A 404 -5.78 -2.54 -16.33
CA GLU A 404 -4.85 -1.49 -16.73
C GLU A 404 -3.60 -2.07 -17.43
N PHE A 405 -3.08 -3.20 -16.96
CA PHE A 405 -1.99 -3.94 -17.60
C PHE A 405 -2.34 -4.35 -19.03
N ALA A 406 -3.50 -5.01 -19.19
CA ALA A 406 -3.94 -5.56 -20.47
C ALA A 406 -4.15 -4.46 -21.53
N TRP A 407 -4.86 -3.41 -21.16
CA TRP A 407 -5.11 -2.29 -22.06
C TRP A 407 -3.84 -1.49 -22.37
N THR A 408 -2.97 -1.25 -21.39
CA THR A 408 -1.69 -0.57 -21.60
C THR A 408 -0.83 -1.34 -22.60
N LEU A 409 -0.74 -2.65 -22.44
CA LEU A 409 0.02 -3.52 -23.36
C LEU A 409 -0.59 -3.54 -24.76
N ALA A 410 -1.90 -3.68 -24.85
CA ALA A 410 -2.61 -3.66 -26.14
C ALA A 410 -2.41 -2.34 -26.88
N PHE A 411 -2.52 -1.19 -26.22
CA PHE A 411 -2.28 0.12 -26.83
C PHE A 411 -0.82 0.30 -27.23
N CYS A 412 0.13 -0.18 -26.43
CA CYS A 412 1.54 -0.11 -26.76
C CYS A 412 1.85 -0.85 -28.07
N VAL A 413 1.28 -2.05 -28.24
CA VAL A 413 1.41 -2.85 -29.46
C VAL A 413 0.72 -2.18 -30.65
N LEU A 414 -0.48 -1.62 -30.47
CA LEU A 414 -1.18 -0.89 -31.53
C LEU A 414 -0.40 0.34 -31.99
N PHE A 415 0.15 1.13 -31.06
CA PHE A 415 1.02 2.27 -31.42
C PHE A 415 2.32 1.81 -32.09
N SER A 416 2.88 0.66 -31.68
CA SER A 416 4.04 0.08 -32.34
C SER A 416 3.78 -0.21 -33.81
N GLY A 417 2.70 -0.95 -34.11
CA GLY A 417 2.33 -1.24 -35.49
C GLY A 417 2.12 0.01 -36.33
N PHE A 418 1.47 1.03 -35.76
CA PHE A 418 1.31 2.33 -36.43
C PHE A 418 2.65 3.02 -36.73
N VAL A 419 3.55 3.07 -35.76
CA VAL A 419 4.90 3.66 -35.90
C VAL A 419 5.76 2.84 -36.87
N ALA A 420 5.68 1.52 -36.84
CA ALA A 420 6.40 0.62 -37.76
C ALA A 420 5.96 0.82 -39.21
N LEU A 421 4.69 1.10 -39.45
CA LEU A 421 4.14 1.33 -40.80
C LEU A 421 4.32 2.77 -41.33
N THR A 422 4.60 3.73 -40.45
CA THR A 422 4.70 5.16 -40.84
C THR A 422 6.11 5.71 -40.66
N LEU A 423 6.58 5.75 -39.42
CA LEU A 423 7.85 6.36 -39.06
C LEU A 423 9.05 5.54 -39.55
N THR A 424 9.00 4.21 -39.38
CA THR A 424 10.11 3.32 -39.76
C THR A 424 10.44 3.39 -41.27
N PRO A 425 9.47 3.28 -42.18
CA PRO A 425 9.77 3.44 -43.63
C PRO A 425 10.28 4.84 -43.96
N MET A 426 9.71 5.88 -43.36
CA MET A 426 10.12 7.26 -43.61
C MET A 426 11.58 7.49 -43.18
N MET A 427 11.95 7.07 -41.97
CA MET A 427 13.31 7.23 -41.45
C MET A 427 14.29 6.36 -42.28
N THR A 428 13.92 5.12 -42.57
CA THR A 428 14.74 4.18 -43.33
C THR A 428 15.05 4.71 -44.72
N SER A 429 14.06 5.25 -45.43
CA SER A 429 14.23 5.83 -46.77
C SER A 429 15.23 6.98 -46.83
N ARG A 430 15.43 7.70 -45.71
CA ARG A 430 16.34 8.83 -45.59
C ARG A 430 17.72 8.47 -45.03
N MET A 431 17.80 7.40 -44.24
CA MET A 431 19.02 7.01 -43.50
C MET A 431 19.82 5.90 -44.17
N ILE A 432 19.19 5.08 -45.02
CA ILE A 432 19.90 4.05 -45.80
C ILE A 432 20.74 4.72 -46.89
N SER A 433 22.04 4.42 -46.89
CA SER A 433 22.97 4.80 -47.94
C SER A 433 23.21 3.61 -48.87
N ARG A 434 23.30 3.86 -50.18
CA ARG A 434 23.67 2.83 -51.19
C ARG A 434 25.11 2.32 -51.05
N SER A 435 25.98 3.05 -50.35
CA SER A 435 27.36 2.66 -50.11
C SER A 435 27.43 1.72 -48.92
N GLU A 436 27.84 0.48 -49.16
CA GLU A 436 28.15 -0.46 -48.08
C GLU A 436 29.26 0.12 -47.20
N MET A 437 28.95 0.42 -45.94
CA MET A 437 30.00 0.67 -44.96
C MET A 437 30.66 -0.68 -44.63
N PRO A 438 32.01 -0.78 -44.68
CA PRO A 438 32.68 -2.00 -44.32
C PRO A 438 32.33 -2.36 -42.86
N LYS A 439 31.69 -3.53 -42.70
CA LYS A 439 31.36 -4.02 -41.34
C LYS A 439 32.66 -4.24 -40.55
N PRO A 440 32.70 -3.86 -39.26
CA PRO A 440 33.83 -4.19 -38.38
C PRO A 440 34.15 -5.70 -38.41
N ARG A 441 35.44 -6.06 -38.26
CA ARG A 441 35.90 -7.45 -38.28
C ARG A 441 35.12 -8.37 -37.32
N ILE A 442 34.73 -7.89 -36.15
CA ILE A 442 33.96 -8.66 -35.16
C ILE A 442 32.58 -9.03 -35.71
N LEU A 443 31.91 -8.12 -36.42
CA LEU A 443 30.61 -8.42 -37.05
C LEU A 443 30.71 -9.36 -38.24
N GLN A 444 31.84 -9.35 -38.95
CA GLN A 444 32.11 -10.33 -40.01
C GLN A 444 32.24 -11.76 -39.45
N ILE A 445 32.86 -11.92 -38.28
CA ILE A 445 32.92 -13.23 -37.59
C ILE A 445 31.52 -13.68 -37.20
N PHE A 446 30.68 -12.76 -36.69
CA PHE A 446 29.31 -13.05 -36.35
C PHE A 446 28.45 -13.43 -37.57
N ASP A 447 28.60 -12.74 -38.70
CA ASP A 447 27.93 -13.08 -39.96
C ASP A 447 28.33 -14.51 -40.42
N HIS A 448 29.60 -14.89 -40.25
CA HIS A 448 30.07 -16.25 -40.59
C HIS A 448 29.45 -17.31 -39.66
N PHE A 449 29.36 -17.00 -38.38
CA PHE A 449 28.67 -17.86 -37.41
C PHE A 449 27.19 -18.03 -37.78
N LEU A 450 26.49 -16.93 -38.11
CA LEU A 450 25.07 -16.98 -38.52
C LEU A 450 24.87 -17.83 -39.79
N LYS A 451 25.76 -17.71 -40.79
CA LYS A 451 25.70 -18.55 -41.99
C LYS A 451 25.86 -20.03 -41.67
N ASN A 452 26.73 -20.38 -40.73
CA ASN A 452 26.86 -21.77 -40.28
C ASN A 452 25.60 -22.27 -39.59
N VAL A 453 24.99 -21.44 -38.69
CA VAL A 453 23.71 -21.77 -38.05
C VAL A 453 22.60 -21.92 -39.08
N GLN A 454 22.54 -21.05 -40.08
CA GLN A 454 21.58 -21.12 -41.18
C GLN A 454 21.73 -22.43 -41.99
N ASN A 455 22.96 -22.85 -42.30
CA ASN A 455 23.20 -24.13 -43.01
C ASN A 455 22.72 -25.32 -42.16
N ILE A 456 23.04 -25.33 -40.86
CA ILE A 456 22.57 -26.37 -39.93
C ILE A 456 21.03 -26.38 -39.88
N TYR A 457 20.39 -25.22 -39.83
CA TYR A 457 18.93 -25.11 -39.85
C TYR A 457 18.32 -25.69 -41.13
N ILE A 458 18.89 -25.36 -42.29
CA ILE A 458 18.46 -25.88 -43.60
C ILE A 458 18.57 -27.41 -43.64
N ASP A 459 19.69 -27.99 -43.15
CA ASP A 459 19.88 -29.43 -43.10
C ASP A 459 18.80 -30.11 -42.20
N TYR A 460 18.52 -29.55 -41.00
CA TYR A 460 17.47 -30.06 -40.13
C TYR A 460 16.07 -29.86 -40.72
N LEU A 461 15.82 -28.77 -41.44
CA LEU A 461 14.55 -28.51 -42.12
C LEU A 461 14.31 -29.56 -43.20
N ILE A 462 15.33 -29.85 -44.06
CA ILE A 462 15.25 -30.88 -45.09
C ILE A 462 15.01 -32.26 -44.44
N LEU A 463 15.74 -32.57 -43.36
CA LEU A 463 15.56 -33.81 -42.60
C LEU A 463 14.15 -33.93 -42.01
N SER A 464 13.56 -32.83 -41.49
CA SER A 464 12.21 -32.82 -40.95
C SER A 464 11.14 -33.06 -41.99
N ILE A 465 11.27 -32.40 -43.15
CA ILE A 465 10.37 -32.60 -44.31
C ILE A 465 10.44 -34.02 -44.81
N LYS A 466 11.66 -34.59 -44.91
CA LYS A 466 11.87 -35.97 -45.36
C LYS A 466 11.33 -37.01 -44.38
N ASN A 467 11.43 -36.76 -43.07
CA ASN A 467 11.01 -37.68 -42.01
C ASN A 467 9.79 -37.18 -41.23
N LYS A 468 8.77 -36.64 -41.89
CA LYS A 468 7.60 -36.00 -41.29
C LYS A 468 6.92 -36.82 -40.17
N LYS A 469 6.88 -38.17 -40.29
CA LYS A 469 6.30 -39.04 -39.24
C LYS A 469 7.11 -39.01 -37.94
N LYS A 470 8.45 -39.01 -37.99
CA LYS A 470 9.32 -38.95 -36.81
C LYS A 470 9.19 -37.61 -36.11
N PHE A 471 9.14 -36.52 -36.86
CA PHE A 471 8.95 -35.19 -36.30
C PHE A 471 7.54 -35.00 -35.72
N PHE A 472 6.50 -35.59 -36.33
CA PHE A 472 5.16 -35.60 -35.76
C PHE A 472 5.13 -36.33 -34.40
N VAL A 473 5.79 -37.49 -34.29
CA VAL A 473 5.93 -38.21 -33.01
C VAL A 473 6.69 -37.37 -31.98
N LEU A 474 7.77 -36.68 -32.40
CA LEU A 474 8.51 -35.79 -31.51
C LEU A 474 7.62 -34.65 -30.97
N CYS A 475 6.79 -34.02 -31.81
CA CYS A 475 5.82 -33.02 -31.40
C CYS A 475 4.80 -33.60 -30.41
N LEU A 476 4.31 -34.83 -30.67
CA LEU A 476 3.35 -35.48 -29.75
C LEU A 476 4.02 -35.76 -28.39
N VAL A 477 5.26 -36.22 -28.37
CA VAL A 477 6.04 -36.45 -27.14
C VAL A 477 6.23 -35.14 -26.38
N SER A 478 6.56 -34.03 -27.07
CA SER A 478 6.71 -32.72 -26.39
C SER A 478 5.41 -32.23 -25.78
N VAL A 479 4.24 -32.47 -26.40
CA VAL A 479 2.92 -32.16 -25.81
C VAL A 479 2.66 -33.01 -24.55
N VAL A 480 3.01 -34.33 -24.62
CA VAL A 480 2.87 -35.21 -23.45
C VAL A 480 3.77 -34.74 -22.29
N VAL A 481 5.03 -34.38 -22.59
CA VAL A 481 5.96 -33.84 -21.59
C VAL A 481 5.42 -32.55 -21.00
N LEU A 482 4.85 -31.65 -21.81
CA LEU A 482 4.22 -30.41 -21.34
C LEU A 482 3.08 -30.68 -20.33
N VAL A 483 2.17 -31.59 -20.68
CA VAL A 483 1.03 -31.97 -19.81
C VAL A 483 1.51 -32.58 -18.49
N ILE A 484 2.54 -33.44 -18.56
CA ILE A 484 3.15 -34.02 -17.38
C ILE A 484 3.81 -32.94 -16.50
N SER A 485 4.61 -32.06 -17.10
CA SER A 485 5.30 -30.99 -16.39
C SER A 485 4.31 -30.05 -15.69
N PHE A 486 3.17 -29.73 -16.32
CA PHE A 486 2.12 -28.90 -15.73
C PHE A 486 1.54 -29.48 -14.43
N LYS A 487 1.61 -30.80 -14.24
CA LYS A 487 1.18 -31.48 -13.01
C LYS A 487 2.17 -31.31 -11.86
N TYR A 488 3.46 -31.17 -12.16
CA TYR A 488 4.53 -31.09 -11.15
C TYR A 488 4.95 -29.66 -10.81
N VAL A 489 4.60 -28.68 -11.63
CA VAL A 489 4.86 -27.26 -11.34
C VAL A 489 3.99 -26.81 -10.18
N GLY A 490 4.61 -26.24 -9.16
CA GLY A 490 3.92 -25.64 -8.00
C GLY A 490 2.97 -24.54 -8.45
N LYS A 491 1.79 -24.50 -7.84
CA LYS A 491 0.76 -23.50 -8.14
C LYS A 491 0.70 -22.52 -6.99
N THR A 492 1.09 -21.29 -7.21
CA THR A 492 0.95 -20.17 -6.28
C THR A 492 0.13 -19.07 -6.93
N PHE A 493 -0.62 -18.32 -6.14
CA PHE A 493 -1.44 -17.23 -6.67
C PHE A 493 -0.57 -16.04 -7.07
N VAL A 494 0.34 -15.65 -6.20
CA VAL A 494 1.36 -14.61 -6.44
C VAL A 494 2.68 -15.11 -5.87
N PRO A 495 3.80 -14.96 -6.60
CA PRO A 495 5.12 -15.23 -6.03
C PRO A 495 5.37 -14.36 -4.81
N GLU A 496 6.03 -14.91 -3.80
CA GLU A 496 6.50 -14.12 -2.66
C GLU A 496 7.64 -13.22 -3.15
N GLU A 497 7.42 -11.91 -3.07
CA GLU A 497 8.44 -10.91 -3.39
C GLU A 497 9.13 -10.46 -2.10
N ASP A 498 10.43 -10.30 -2.16
CA ASP A 498 11.19 -9.70 -1.08
C ASP A 498 10.94 -8.19 -1.04
N GLN A 499 10.09 -7.75 -0.11
CA GLN A 499 9.71 -6.34 0.05
C GLN A 499 10.66 -5.57 0.98
N ALA A 500 11.77 -6.16 1.42
CA ALA A 500 12.66 -5.63 2.44
C ALA A 500 11.91 -5.24 3.73
N PHE A 501 10.88 -6.00 4.07
CA PHE A 501 10.00 -5.71 5.20
C PHE A 501 9.42 -7.00 5.77
N LEU A 502 9.44 -7.14 7.10
CA LEU A 502 8.79 -8.21 7.83
C LEU A 502 7.77 -7.65 8.82
N GLN A 503 6.76 -8.43 9.10
CA GLN A 503 5.81 -8.18 10.18
C GLN A 503 5.97 -9.27 11.21
N VAL A 504 6.12 -8.89 12.49
CA VAL A 504 6.20 -9.85 13.59
C VAL A 504 4.92 -9.76 14.40
N MET A 505 4.24 -10.88 14.54
CA MET A 505 3.01 -11.01 15.30
C MET A 505 3.31 -11.67 16.65
N PHE A 506 2.71 -11.12 17.69
CA PHE A 506 2.80 -11.63 19.06
C PHE A 506 1.41 -11.97 19.55
N SER A 507 1.23 -13.18 20.04
CA SER A 507 -0.04 -13.65 20.61
C SER A 507 0.23 -14.33 21.95
N GLY A 508 -0.23 -13.69 23.01
CA GLY A 508 -0.13 -14.20 24.38
C GLY A 508 -1.34 -15.04 24.78
N PRO A 509 -1.31 -15.63 25.97
CA PRO A 509 -2.47 -16.28 26.58
C PRO A 509 -3.63 -15.30 26.77
N GLU A 510 -4.84 -15.78 26.61
CA GLU A 510 -6.06 -14.99 26.84
C GLU A 510 -6.08 -14.39 28.25
N GLY A 511 -6.39 -13.09 28.36
CA GLY A 511 -6.40 -12.35 29.61
C GLY A 511 -5.03 -11.81 30.07
N SER A 512 -3.97 -11.95 29.26
CA SER A 512 -2.71 -11.28 29.55
C SER A 512 -2.86 -9.76 29.48
N ASN A 513 -2.17 -9.05 30.36
CA ASN A 513 -2.14 -7.59 30.34
C ASN A 513 -0.98 -7.06 29.47
N VAL A 514 -1.05 -5.80 29.10
CA VAL A 514 -0.05 -5.11 28.24
C VAL A 514 1.36 -5.17 28.84
N ALA A 515 1.50 -5.12 30.16
CA ALA A 515 2.78 -5.17 30.84
C ALA A 515 3.47 -6.55 30.73
N GLU A 516 2.69 -7.64 30.70
CA GLU A 516 3.24 -8.99 30.49
C GLU A 516 3.66 -9.18 29.04
N SER A 517 2.85 -8.69 28.10
CA SER A 517 3.19 -8.70 26.67
C SER A 517 4.45 -7.88 26.38
N GLU A 518 4.62 -6.72 27.03
CA GLU A 518 5.83 -5.91 26.91
C GLU A 518 7.10 -6.68 27.26
N LYS A 519 7.08 -7.54 28.28
CA LYS A 519 8.25 -8.35 28.66
C LYS A 519 8.71 -9.29 27.56
N SER A 520 7.76 -9.93 26.88
CA SER A 520 8.07 -10.84 25.77
C SER A 520 8.55 -10.07 24.53
N VAL A 521 7.95 -8.92 24.26
CA VAL A 521 8.37 -8.02 23.18
C VAL A 521 9.81 -7.54 23.41
N LEU A 522 10.19 -7.16 24.65
CA LEU A 522 11.56 -6.76 24.97
C LEU A 522 12.58 -7.87 24.68
N GLN A 523 12.23 -9.14 24.89
CA GLN A 523 13.12 -10.26 24.54
C GLN A 523 13.27 -10.40 23.01
N ALA A 524 12.19 -10.20 22.26
CA ALA A 524 12.25 -10.19 20.81
C ALA A 524 13.06 -8.99 20.26
N GLU A 525 12.92 -7.82 20.87
CA GLU A 525 13.77 -6.65 20.55
C GLU A 525 15.26 -6.95 20.63
N GLU A 526 15.69 -7.64 21.68
CA GLU A 526 17.11 -7.99 21.87
C GLU A 526 17.63 -8.95 20.78
N ILE A 527 16.74 -9.77 20.20
CA ILE A 527 17.07 -10.63 19.06
C ILE A 527 17.16 -9.78 17.79
N MET A 528 16.17 -8.91 17.55
CA MET A 528 16.12 -8.06 16.36
C MET A 528 17.27 -7.04 16.31
N LYS A 529 17.64 -6.43 17.44
CA LYS A 529 18.79 -5.49 17.54
C LYS A 529 20.12 -6.12 17.15
N LYS A 530 20.30 -7.42 17.34
CA LYS A 530 21.56 -8.13 17.03
C LYS A 530 21.68 -8.48 15.55
N ASP A 531 20.59 -8.41 14.80
CA ASP A 531 20.58 -8.75 13.39
C ASP A 531 20.93 -7.53 12.52
N LYS A 532 22.03 -7.64 11.78
CA LYS A 532 22.58 -6.54 10.95
C LYS A 532 21.74 -6.24 9.71
N ASP A 533 20.91 -7.19 9.28
CA ASP A 533 20.06 -7.05 8.10
C ASP A 533 18.73 -6.36 8.42
N ILE A 534 18.44 -6.13 9.71
CA ILE A 534 17.31 -5.32 10.16
C ILE A 534 17.73 -3.86 10.19
N PHE A 535 16.97 -3.00 9.53
CA PHE A 535 17.18 -1.56 9.52
C PHE A 535 16.65 -0.90 10.80
N GLY A 536 15.51 -1.37 11.29
CA GLY A 536 14.85 -0.88 12.49
C GLY A 536 13.59 -1.69 12.80
N PHE A 537 12.91 -1.34 13.87
CA PHE A 537 11.63 -1.97 14.23
C PHE A 537 10.76 -0.99 15.00
N PHE A 538 9.47 -1.06 14.69
CA PHE A 538 8.41 -0.27 15.30
C PHE A 538 7.36 -1.24 15.84
N GLU A 539 7.08 -1.17 17.14
CA GLU A 539 6.27 -2.14 17.85
C GLU A 539 5.06 -1.46 18.49
N VAL A 540 3.91 -2.14 18.36
CA VAL A 540 2.63 -1.75 18.94
C VAL A 540 2.19 -2.87 19.87
N ILE A 541 2.19 -2.64 21.17
CA ILE A 541 1.82 -3.62 22.19
C ILE A 541 0.43 -3.25 22.72
N GLY A 542 -0.46 -4.23 22.84
CA GLY A 542 -1.85 -4.01 23.26
C GLY A 542 -2.82 -3.69 22.11
N TRP A 543 -2.40 -3.85 20.86
CA TRP A 543 -3.29 -3.70 19.71
C TRP A 543 -4.29 -4.85 19.64
N GLY A 544 -5.57 -4.55 19.86
CA GLY A 544 -6.64 -5.57 19.87
C GLY A 544 -6.81 -6.34 21.19
N GLY A 545 -6.06 -5.95 22.24
CA GLY A 545 -6.11 -6.54 23.58
C GLY A 545 -4.74 -6.63 24.22
N GLY A 546 -4.71 -6.75 25.53
CA GLY A 546 -3.44 -6.79 26.29
C GLY A 546 -2.54 -7.98 25.95
N GLU A 547 -3.11 -9.05 25.38
CA GLU A 547 -2.40 -10.25 24.95
C GLU A 547 -1.74 -10.15 23.59
N SER A 548 -1.97 -9.08 22.83
CA SER A 548 -1.52 -8.94 21.45
C SER A 548 -0.44 -7.88 21.30
N ALA A 549 0.53 -8.14 20.43
CA ALA A 549 1.45 -7.11 19.95
C ALA A 549 1.83 -7.36 18.48
N MET A 550 2.29 -6.32 17.81
CA MET A 550 2.73 -6.38 16.43
C MET A 550 4.00 -5.54 16.27
N ALA A 551 4.96 -6.04 15.51
CA ALA A 551 6.13 -5.26 15.11
C ALA A 551 6.24 -5.15 13.61
N PHE A 552 6.57 -3.95 13.14
CA PHE A 552 6.91 -3.62 11.77
C PHE A 552 8.43 -3.54 11.67
N VAL A 553 9.03 -4.41 10.86
CA VAL A 553 10.48 -4.61 10.82
C VAL A 553 11.01 -4.36 9.40
N PRO A 554 11.31 -3.10 9.04
CA PRO A 554 12.02 -2.79 7.81
C PRO A 554 13.42 -3.42 7.83
N LEU A 555 13.77 -4.06 6.72
CA LEU A 555 15.08 -4.67 6.51
C LEU A 555 16.00 -3.68 5.78
N GLN A 556 17.30 -3.97 5.79
CA GLN A 556 18.26 -3.26 4.97
C GLN A 556 17.93 -3.43 3.48
N GLU A 557 18.31 -2.44 2.66
CA GLU A 557 18.17 -2.50 1.21
C GLU A 557 18.83 -3.77 0.64
N TRP A 558 18.26 -4.32 -0.44
CA TRP A 558 18.76 -5.56 -1.08
C TRP A 558 20.24 -5.50 -1.43
N SER A 559 20.75 -4.31 -1.82
CA SER A 559 22.16 -4.08 -2.13
C SER A 559 23.11 -4.19 -0.92
N LYS A 560 22.56 -4.02 0.30
CA LYS A 560 23.33 -4.00 1.56
C LYS A 560 23.26 -5.30 2.34
N ARG A 561 22.38 -6.24 1.96
CA ARG A 561 22.22 -7.55 2.60
C ARG A 561 22.44 -8.71 1.62
N LYS A 562 22.79 -9.87 2.15
CA LYS A 562 22.98 -11.10 1.37
C LYS A 562 21.83 -12.10 1.56
N ARG A 563 21.17 -12.04 2.73
CA ARG A 563 20.03 -12.91 3.04
C ARG A 563 18.74 -12.36 2.44
N SER A 564 17.89 -13.23 1.92
CA SER A 564 16.52 -12.87 1.55
C SER A 564 15.67 -12.57 2.79
N ASP A 565 14.53 -11.93 2.61
CA ASP A 565 13.54 -11.76 3.68
C ASP A 565 13.06 -13.11 4.24
N ASN A 566 12.92 -14.13 3.38
CA ASN A 566 12.57 -15.49 3.77
C ASN A 566 13.64 -16.15 4.65
N ASP A 567 14.93 -15.93 4.37
CA ASP A 567 16.03 -16.43 5.19
C ASP A 567 16.02 -15.76 6.57
N ILE A 568 15.82 -14.44 6.61
CA ILE A 568 15.74 -13.66 7.85
C ILE A 568 14.51 -14.08 8.65
N LYS A 569 13.35 -14.22 8.01
CA LYS A 569 12.11 -14.73 8.62
C LYS A 569 12.31 -16.10 9.29
N ALA A 570 12.94 -17.04 8.58
CA ALA A 570 13.19 -18.38 9.11
C ALA A 570 14.12 -18.34 10.34
N ASP A 571 15.21 -17.57 10.29
CA ASP A 571 16.15 -17.38 11.38
C ASP A 571 15.49 -16.72 12.61
N LEU A 572 14.69 -15.67 12.38
CA LEU A 572 13.95 -15.01 13.46
C LEU A 572 12.93 -15.94 14.10
N ASN A 573 12.15 -16.69 13.31
CA ASN A 573 11.16 -17.64 13.82
C ASN A 573 11.82 -18.75 14.67
N GLN A 574 12.98 -19.23 14.27
CA GLN A 574 13.75 -20.17 15.06
C GLN A 574 14.21 -19.58 16.40
N LYS A 575 14.62 -18.32 16.43
CA LYS A 575 15.05 -17.64 17.66
C LYS A 575 13.86 -17.28 18.54
N PHE A 576 12.76 -16.82 17.97
CA PHE A 576 11.54 -16.45 18.70
C PHE A 576 10.85 -17.64 19.37
N SER A 577 10.97 -18.85 18.81
CA SER A 577 10.42 -20.07 19.44
C SER A 577 10.98 -20.37 20.85
N ASN A 578 12.09 -19.76 21.22
CA ASN A 578 12.70 -19.89 22.53
C ASN A 578 12.20 -18.86 23.56
N ILE A 579 11.36 -17.91 23.16
CA ILE A 579 10.79 -16.91 24.08
C ILE A 579 9.55 -17.50 24.74
N PRO A 580 9.53 -17.62 26.09
CA PRO A 580 8.37 -18.15 26.78
C PRO A 580 7.26 -17.11 26.91
N GLY A 581 6.03 -17.57 27.10
CA GLY A 581 4.89 -16.73 27.45
C GLY A 581 4.06 -16.20 26.29
N MET A 582 4.62 -16.10 25.08
CA MET A 582 3.90 -15.68 23.86
C MET A 582 4.29 -16.54 22.67
N SER A 583 3.35 -16.71 21.75
CA SER A 583 3.63 -17.20 20.39
C SER A 583 4.08 -16.04 19.54
N ILE A 584 5.33 -16.07 19.06
CA ILE A 584 5.93 -14.98 18.27
C ILE A 584 6.35 -15.54 16.93
N PHE A 585 5.89 -14.91 15.85
CA PHE A 585 6.24 -15.34 14.50
C PHE A 585 6.36 -14.17 13.54
N ALA A 586 7.43 -14.20 12.75
CA ALA A 586 7.64 -13.29 11.65
C ALA A 586 6.95 -13.80 10.39
N ILE A 587 6.29 -12.90 9.67
CA ILE A 587 5.61 -13.17 8.41
C ILE A 587 6.02 -12.11 7.37
N ASN A 588 5.99 -12.49 6.11
CA ASN A 588 6.07 -11.53 5.01
C ASN A 588 4.70 -10.87 4.85
N PRO A 589 4.62 -9.54 4.70
CA PRO A 589 3.36 -8.90 4.37
C PRO A 589 2.85 -9.42 3.02
N ARG A 590 1.54 -9.61 2.90
CA ARG A 590 0.95 -10.08 1.64
C ARG A 590 0.99 -8.97 0.61
N SER A 591 1.54 -9.24 -0.56
CA SER A 591 1.74 -8.27 -1.64
C SER A 591 0.44 -7.63 -2.15
N LEU A 592 -0.71 -8.28 -1.99
CA LEU A 592 -1.99 -7.85 -2.55
C LEU A 592 -3.10 -7.59 -1.51
N GLY A 593 -2.78 -7.48 -0.22
CA GLY A 593 -3.76 -7.09 0.81
C GLY A 593 -5.00 -8.01 0.92
N THR A 594 -4.95 -9.20 0.34
CA THR A 594 -6.03 -10.21 0.48
C THR A 594 -5.88 -10.89 1.82
N GLY A 595 -6.56 -10.34 2.82
CA GLY A 595 -6.72 -10.94 4.14
C GLY A 595 -7.63 -12.15 4.11
#